data_276624cf9f49d3bcad89064ccc789daa
#
_entry.id   276624cf9f49d3bcad89064ccc789daa
#
_cell.length_a   1.000
_cell.length_b   1.000
_cell.length_c   1.000
_cell.angle_alpha   90.00
_cell.angle_beta   90.00
_cell.angle_gamma   90.00
#
_symmetry.space_group_name_H-M   'P 1'
#
loop_
_entity.id
_entity.type
_entity.pdbx_description
1 polymer ?
#
loop_
_entity_poly.entity_id
_entity_poly.type
_entity_poly.pdbx_seq_one_letter_code
_entity_poly.pdbx_strand_id
1 'polypeptide(L)'
;YSVEDNRPFFVANSYDVMQGNEPYLYGNSFSVAYDKLKTLSFYGELNADLSEAIRFGVNGTFATYNTDTLDEAYNLPEIQLAGTIDFKFSSKWSGGSKVFFVGERTDFQADTEFISIGDEKKTLDSFFDVNAYLKYDHNKQLGAFLRLNNIANQSYQRWLNHPVTGFQVLLGATYKFDF
;
A
#
# COMPACT_ATOMS: atom_id res chain seq x y z
N TYR A 1 3.74 -7.95 -20.68
CA TYR A 1 3.82 -9.34 -20.25
C TYR A 1 5.20 -9.59 -19.64
N SER A 2 5.25 -10.23 -18.47
CA SER A 2 6.49 -10.65 -17.82
C SER A 2 6.39 -12.09 -17.30
N VAL A 3 7.55 -12.72 -17.13
CA VAL A 3 7.71 -14.02 -16.49
C VAL A 3 8.84 -13.93 -15.48
N GLU A 4 8.56 -14.32 -14.25
CA GLU A 4 9.52 -14.36 -13.14
C GLU A 4 9.62 -15.82 -12.67
N ASP A 5 10.78 -16.46 -12.83
CA ASP A 5 10.94 -17.90 -12.55
C ASP A 5 10.99 -18.26 -11.07
N ASN A 6 11.38 -17.31 -10.19
CA ASN A 6 11.52 -17.50 -8.73
C ASN A 6 10.94 -16.29 -7.99
N ARG A 7 9.67 -16.01 -8.19
CA ARG A 7 8.97 -14.95 -7.45
C ARG A 7 8.75 -15.38 -5.99
N PRO A 8 9.22 -14.61 -4.99
CA PRO A 8 8.88 -14.87 -3.61
C PRO A 8 7.45 -14.39 -3.29
N PHE A 9 6.69 -15.25 -2.65
CA PHE A 9 5.39 -14.96 -2.07
C PHE A 9 5.49 -15.09 -0.55
N PHE A 10 4.96 -14.12 0.18
CA PHE A 10 4.91 -14.15 1.63
C PHE A 10 3.59 -14.74 2.06
N VAL A 11 3.65 -15.85 2.77
CA VAL A 11 2.49 -16.59 3.27
C VAL A 11 2.43 -16.43 4.77
N ALA A 12 1.30 -15.96 5.30
CA ALA A 12 1.15 -15.78 6.73
C ALA A 12 1.16 -17.15 7.45
N ASN A 13 1.96 -17.24 8.49
CA ASN A 13 1.91 -18.41 9.40
C ASN A 13 0.69 -18.29 10.30
N SER A 14 0.13 -19.43 10.71
CA SER A 14 -1.03 -19.43 11.59
C SER A 14 -0.67 -19.01 13.02
N TYR A 15 -1.71 -18.65 13.81
CA TYR A 15 -1.55 -18.15 15.17
C TYR A 15 -1.09 -19.20 16.20
N ASP A 16 -1.16 -20.48 15.90
CA ASP A 16 -1.17 -21.53 16.89
C ASP A 16 0.05 -22.44 16.89
N VAL A 17 1.24 -21.86 16.87
CA VAL A 17 2.43 -22.67 17.16
C VAL A 17 2.81 -22.50 18.63
N MET A 18 2.46 -23.52 19.43
CA MET A 18 2.95 -23.67 20.78
C MET A 18 4.39 -24.17 20.74
N GLN A 19 5.37 -23.31 20.95
CA GLN A 19 6.73 -23.73 21.23
C GLN A 19 6.95 -23.70 22.74
N GLY A 20 6.81 -24.84 23.41
CA GLY A 20 6.77 -24.92 24.84
C GLY A 20 5.48 -24.36 25.45
N ASN A 21 5.56 -23.51 26.46
CA ASN A 21 4.41 -22.88 27.12
C ASN A 21 4.13 -21.43 26.59
N GLU A 22 4.70 -21.05 25.46
CA GLU A 22 4.67 -19.67 24.99
C GLU A 22 3.88 -19.55 23.67
N PRO A 23 2.61 -19.12 23.70
CA PRO A 23 1.72 -19.15 22.54
C PRO A 23 1.85 -17.95 21.58
N TYR A 24 2.79 -17.05 21.73
CA TYR A 24 2.73 -15.72 21.10
C TYR A 24 3.62 -15.49 19.88
N LEU A 25 4.36 -16.47 19.40
CA LEU A 25 5.51 -16.15 18.54
C LEU A 25 5.26 -16.17 17.03
N TYR A 26 4.17 -16.73 16.54
CA TYR A 26 4.06 -17.00 15.12
C TYR A 26 2.92 -16.29 14.36
N GLY A 27 1.92 -15.78 15.04
CA GLY A 27 0.74 -15.14 14.42
C GLY A 27 1.03 -13.90 13.56
N ASN A 28 2.21 -13.30 13.68
CA ASN A 28 2.66 -12.16 12.90
C ASN A 28 3.91 -12.46 12.07
N SER A 29 4.17 -13.72 11.78
CA SER A 29 5.31 -14.16 10.97
C SER A 29 4.85 -14.63 9.59
N PHE A 30 5.81 -14.66 8.66
CA PHE A 30 5.59 -15.10 7.30
C PHE A 30 6.63 -16.16 6.94
N SER A 31 6.20 -17.14 6.18
CA SER A 31 7.06 -18.03 5.41
C SER A 31 7.17 -17.52 3.99
N VAL A 32 8.24 -17.89 3.30
CA VAL A 32 8.46 -17.53 1.90
C VAL A 32 8.28 -18.76 1.04
N ALA A 33 7.30 -18.72 0.13
CA ALA A 33 7.14 -19.68 -0.94
C ALA A 33 7.68 -19.08 -2.24
N TYR A 34 8.30 -19.90 -3.08
CA TYR A 34 8.80 -19.45 -4.38
C TYR A 34 8.02 -20.14 -5.48
N ASP A 35 7.60 -19.37 -6.47
CA ASP A 35 6.93 -19.92 -7.65
C ASP A 35 7.27 -19.13 -8.91
N LYS A 36 6.94 -19.67 -10.04
CA LYS A 36 6.96 -18.97 -11.32
C LYS A 36 5.72 -18.13 -11.47
N LEU A 37 5.88 -16.83 -11.72
CA LEU A 37 4.79 -15.89 -11.95
C LEU A 37 4.77 -15.41 -13.39
N LYS A 38 3.65 -15.59 -14.06
CA LYS A 38 3.35 -15.00 -15.37
C LYS A 38 2.36 -13.85 -15.17
N THR A 39 2.72 -12.67 -15.61
CA THR A 39 1.90 -11.46 -15.44
C THR A 39 1.59 -10.84 -16.79
N LEU A 40 0.31 -10.58 -17.05
CA LEU A 40 -0.13 -9.68 -18.11
C LEU A 40 -0.66 -8.41 -17.45
N SER A 41 -0.06 -7.26 -17.75
CA SER A 41 -0.46 -5.99 -17.14
C SER A 41 -0.63 -4.87 -18.17
N PHE A 42 -1.56 -3.97 -17.89
CA PHE A 42 -1.77 -2.74 -18.60
C PHE A 42 -1.61 -1.59 -17.61
N TYR A 43 -0.75 -0.64 -17.94
CA TYR A 43 -0.56 0.59 -17.18
C TYR A 43 -0.96 1.79 -18.04
N GLY A 44 -1.69 2.72 -17.45
CA GLY A 44 -2.03 4.00 -18.05
C GLY A 44 -1.77 5.14 -17.07
N GLU A 45 -1.32 6.27 -17.61
CA GLU A 45 -1.07 7.48 -16.84
C GLU A 45 -1.44 8.72 -17.65
N LEU A 46 -2.09 9.67 -16.99
CA LEU A 46 -2.39 10.99 -17.51
C LEU A 46 -1.98 12.05 -16.49
N ASN A 47 -1.13 12.98 -16.92
CA ASN A 47 -0.78 14.17 -16.14
C ASN A 47 -1.15 15.41 -16.94
N ALA A 48 -1.76 16.38 -16.28
CA ALA A 48 -2.20 17.62 -16.89
C ALA A 48 -1.98 18.82 -15.98
N ASP A 49 -1.41 19.89 -16.51
CA ASP A 49 -1.42 21.20 -15.89
C ASP A 49 -2.71 21.90 -16.32
N LEU A 50 -3.72 21.90 -15.44
CA LEU A 50 -5.02 22.54 -15.72
C LEU A 50 -4.91 24.07 -15.71
N SER A 51 -3.91 24.58 -14.98
CA SER A 51 -3.51 25.99 -14.96
C SER A 51 -2.09 26.09 -14.38
N GLU A 52 -1.53 27.31 -14.31
CA GLU A 52 -0.26 27.57 -13.61
C GLU A 52 -0.33 27.25 -12.11
N ALA A 53 -1.53 27.14 -11.54
CA ALA A 53 -1.79 26.90 -10.15
C ALA A 53 -2.30 25.48 -9.83
N ILE A 54 -2.71 24.71 -10.83
CA ILE A 54 -3.37 23.41 -10.62
C ILE A 54 -2.74 22.35 -11.53
N ARG A 55 -2.20 21.31 -10.89
CA ARG A 55 -1.74 20.09 -11.57
C ARG A 55 -2.60 18.91 -11.14
N PHE A 56 -2.95 18.08 -12.09
CA PHE A 56 -3.71 16.87 -11.89
C PHE A 56 -2.96 15.68 -12.48
N GLY A 57 -3.03 14.54 -11.81
CA GLY A 57 -2.49 13.28 -12.29
C GLY A 57 -3.43 12.12 -11.95
N VAL A 58 -3.55 11.17 -12.86
CA VAL A 58 -4.21 9.90 -12.62
C VAL A 58 -3.41 8.79 -13.25
N ASN A 59 -3.30 7.67 -12.58
CA ASN A 59 -2.71 6.46 -13.13
C ASN A 59 -3.46 5.23 -12.67
N GLY A 60 -3.30 4.15 -13.43
CA GLY A 60 -3.91 2.89 -13.10
C GLY A 60 -3.12 1.72 -13.68
N THR A 61 -3.13 0.63 -12.94
CA THR A 61 -2.61 -0.67 -13.36
C THR A 61 -3.73 -1.69 -13.28
N PHE A 62 -3.88 -2.46 -14.34
CA PHE A 62 -4.73 -3.65 -14.39
C PHE A 62 -3.81 -4.83 -14.72
N ALA A 63 -3.87 -5.88 -13.93
CA ALA A 63 -3.00 -7.03 -14.09
C ALA A 63 -3.76 -8.33 -13.89
N THR A 64 -3.32 -9.38 -14.58
CA THR A 64 -3.70 -10.76 -14.31
C THR A 64 -2.47 -11.57 -14.04
N TYR A 65 -2.60 -12.51 -13.15
CA TYR A 65 -1.49 -13.31 -12.64
C TYR A 65 -1.76 -14.79 -12.85
N ASN A 66 -0.71 -15.54 -13.15
CA ASN A 66 -0.77 -16.99 -13.27
C ASN A 66 0.49 -17.59 -12.65
N THR A 67 0.31 -18.46 -11.70
CA THR A 67 1.33 -19.21 -10.96
C THR A 67 1.45 -20.62 -11.53
N ASP A 68 2.57 -21.31 -11.33
CA ASP A 68 2.75 -22.68 -11.82
C ASP A 68 2.37 -23.74 -10.76
N THR A 69 2.68 -23.50 -9.49
CA THR A 69 2.45 -24.46 -8.40
C THR A 69 1.55 -23.94 -7.29
N LEU A 70 1.59 -22.64 -7.00
CA LEU A 70 0.69 -22.00 -6.07
C LEU A 70 -0.69 -21.83 -6.71
N ASP A 71 -1.74 -22.00 -5.94
CA ASP A 71 -3.12 -21.82 -6.40
C ASP A 71 -3.44 -20.38 -6.79
N GLU A 72 -2.79 -19.41 -6.13
CA GLU A 72 -3.02 -17.99 -6.31
C GLU A 72 -1.72 -17.18 -6.26
N ALA A 73 -1.74 -16.02 -6.90
CA ALA A 73 -0.69 -15.01 -6.77
C ALA A 73 -0.95 -14.16 -5.51
N TYR A 74 -0.57 -14.70 -4.35
CA TYR A 74 -0.92 -14.11 -3.06
C TYR A 74 -0.46 -12.67 -2.91
N ASN A 75 -1.39 -11.85 -2.36
CA ASN A 75 -1.27 -10.43 -2.05
C ASN A 75 -0.93 -9.54 -3.26
N LEU A 76 -1.20 -10.00 -4.48
CA LEU A 76 -1.05 -9.21 -5.70
C LEU A 76 -2.43 -8.69 -6.16
N PRO A 77 -2.70 -7.38 -6.10
CA PRO A 77 -3.96 -6.82 -6.54
C PRO A 77 -4.04 -6.76 -8.08
N GLU A 78 -5.17 -7.17 -8.64
CA GLU A 78 -5.40 -7.05 -10.09
C GLU A 78 -5.67 -5.60 -10.53
N ILE A 79 -6.14 -4.74 -9.61
CA ILE A 79 -6.47 -3.35 -9.90
C ILE A 79 -5.78 -2.44 -8.89
N GLN A 80 -5.04 -1.46 -9.41
CA GLN A 80 -4.48 -0.37 -8.61
C GLN A 80 -4.73 0.95 -9.34
N LEU A 81 -5.31 1.92 -8.66
CA LEU A 81 -5.58 3.25 -9.20
C LEU A 81 -5.02 4.31 -8.27
N ALA A 82 -4.55 5.41 -8.83
CA ALA A 82 -4.18 6.58 -8.03
C ALA A 82 -4.54 7.87 -8.77
N GLY A 83 -4.98 8.85 -7.99
CA GLY A 83 -5.21 10.21 -8.45
C GLY A 83 -4.48 11.20 -7.55
N THR A 84 -3.93 12.25 -8.13
CA THR A 84 -3.26 13.33 -7.43
C THR A 84 -3.78 14.67 -7.91
N ILE A 85 -3.86 15.62 -7.02
CA ILE A 85 -4.13 17.02 -7.37
C ILE A 85 -3.25 17.91 -6.50
N ASP A 86 -2.53 18.81 -7.14
CA ASP A 86 -1.66 19.78 -6.49
C ASP A 86 -2.14 21.21 -6.80
N PHE A 87 -2.11 22.06 -5.80
CA PHE A 87 -2.54 23.45 -5.85
C PHE A 87 -1.43 24.38 -5.38
N LYS A 88 -1.24 25.46 -6.12
CA LYS A 88 -0.43 26.60 -5.73
C LYS A 88 -1.37 27.77 -5.39
N PHE A 89 -1.71 27.93 -4.13
CA PHE A 89 -2.65 28.95 -3.66
C PHE A 89 -2.06 30.37 -3.74
N SER A 90 -0.73 30.48 -3.55
CA SER A 90 0.03 31.72 -3.63
C SER A 90 1.52 31.45 -3.83
N SER A 91 2.35 32.49 -3.85
CA SER A 91 3.82 32.33 -3.88
C SER A 91 4.38 31.63 -2.62
N LYS A 92 3.61 31.57 -1.53
CA LYS A 92 4.03 30.97 -0.25
C LYS A 92 3.28 29.73 0.14
N TRP A 93 2.08 29.50 -0.40
CA TRP A 93 1.22 28.40 0.00
C TRP A 93 0.99 27.44 -1.15
N SER A 94 1.23 26.18 -0.91
CA SER A 94 0.89 25.08 -1.80
C SER A 94 0.31 23.91 -1.00
N GLY A 95 -0.44 23.08 -1.66
CA GLY A 95 -1.03 21.90 -1.04
C GLY A 95 -1.53 20.95 -2.10
N GLY A 96 -1.95 19.78 -1.68
CA GLY A 96 -2.47 18.80 -2.60
C GLY A 96 -3.08 17.61 -1.88
N SER A 97 -3.65 16.73 -2.68
CA SER A 97 -4.22 15.48 -2.21
C SER A 97 -3.83 14.33 -3.12
N LYS A 98 -3.70 13.16 -2.54
CA LYS A 98 -3.54 11.89 -3.24
C LYS A 98 -4.60 10.92 -2.74
N VAL A 99 -5.32 10.34 -3.67
CA VAL A 99 -6.23 9.21 -3.44
C VAL A 99 -5.63 8.00 -4.12
N PHE A 100 -5.64 6.85 -3.49
CA PHE A 100 -5.31 5.60 -4.15
C PHE A 100 -6.29 4.51 -3.78
N PHE A 101 -6.53 3.63 -4.72
CA PHE A 101 -7.38 2.46 -4.59
C PHE A 101 -6.56 1.21 -4.89
N VAL A 102 -6.75 0.19 -4.09
CA VAL A 102 -6.18 -1.15 -4.30
C VAL A 102 -7.33 -2.14 -4.29
N GLY A 103 -7.41 -2.94 -5.34
CA GLY A 103 -8.41 -3.98 -5.48
C GLY A 103 -8.25 -5.10 -4.45
N GLU A 104 -9.23 -5.95 -4.43
CA GLU A 104 -9.23 -7.18 -3.64
C GLU A 104 -8.01 -8.04 -3.93
N ARG A 105 -7.52 -8.75 -2.93
CA ARG A 105 -6.36 -9.64 -3.03
C ARG A 105 -6.63 -10.90 -2.25
N THR A 106 -6.16 -12.01 -2.79
CA THR A 106 -6.12 -13.26 -2.02
C THR A 106 -4.83 -13.29 -1.21
N ASP A 107 -4.94 -13.67 0.04
CA ASP A 107 -3.81 -14.01 0.91
C ASP A 107 -4.00 -15.43 1.42
N PHE A 108 -3.00 -15.98 2.05
CA PHE A 108 -2.99 -17.37 2.49
C PHE A 108 -2.52 -17.45 3.93
N GLN A 109 -3.25 -18.23 4.72
CA GLN A 109 -2.90 -18.57 6.08
C GLN A 109 -2.63 -20.07 6.15
N ALA A 110 -1.37 -20.43 6.43
CA ALA A 110 -0.99 -21.82 6.58
C ALA A 110 -1.64 -22.45 7.81
N ASP A 111 -2.00 -23.72 7.71
CA ASP A 111 -2.42 -24.55 8.84
C ASP A 111 -1.24 -24.87 9.75
N THR A 112 -1.53 -25.19 11.02
CA THR A 112 -0.55 -25.72 11.95
C THR A 112 -0.91 -27.14 12.38
N GLU A 113 0.13 -27.90 12.77
CA GLU A 113 -0.03 -29.27 13.27
C GLU A 113 -0.93 -29.39 14.53
N PHE A 114 -1.24 -28.29 15.21
CA PHE A 114 -1.93 -28.30 16.50
C PHE A 114 -3.40 -27.87 16.48
N ILE A 115 -3.80 -27.07 15.49
CA ILE A 115 -5.19 -26.70 15.29
C ILE A 115 -5.50 -26.85 13.81
N SER A 116 -6.27 -27.88 13.49
CA SER A 116 -6.72 -28.17 12.13
C SER A 116 -7.75 -27.13 11.68
N ILE A 117 -7.32 -25.93 11.39
CA ILE A 117 -8.17 -24.92 10.69
C ILE A 117 -8.17 -25.22 9.20
N GLY A 118 -7.18 -25.98 8.72
CA GLY A 118 -6.89 -26.19 7.31
C GLY A 118 -6.20 -24.98 6.68
N ASP A 119 -5.39 -25.23 5.68
CA ASP A 119 -4.89 -24.17 4.81
C ASP A 119 -6.06 -23.33 4.30
N GLU A 120 -6.09 -22.04 4.58
CA GLU A 120 -7.24 -21.22 4.25
C GLU A 120 -6.83 -20.01 3.41
N LYS A 121 -7.46 -19.90 2.24
CA LYS A 121 -7.41 -18.68 1.43
C LYS A 121 -8.24 -17.60 2.13
N LYS A 122 -7.65 -16.45 2.34
CA LYS A 122 -8.28 -15.27 2.93
C LYS A 122 -8.36 -14.16 1.89
N THR A 123 -9.54 -13.59 1.76
CA THR A 123 -9.72 -12.39 0.94
C THR A 123 -9.40 -11.16 1.77
N LEU A 124 -8.48 -10.34 1.28
CA LEU A 124 -8.26 -9.00 1.75
C LEU A 124 -9.10 -8.04 0.90
N ASP A 125 -10.06 -7.40 1.52
CA ASP A 125 -10.98 -6.47 0.85
C ASP A 125 -10.24 -5.35 0.11
N SER A 126 -10.86 -4.86 -0.95
CA SER A 126 -10.41 -3.66 -1.62
C SER A 126 -10.50 -2.46 -0.69
N PHE A 127 -9.63 -1.49 -0.87
CA PHE A 127 -9.63 -0.26 -0.08
C PHE A 127 -9.22 0.95 -0.89
N PHE A 128 -9.58 2.11 -0.40
CA PHE A 128 -9.01 3.38 -0.84
C PHE A 128 -8.42 4.14 0.35
N ASP A 129 -7.45 4.98 0.09
CA ASP A 129 -6.84 5.84 1.09
C ASP A 129 -6.70 7.26 0.53
N VAL A 130 -6.94 8.24 1.37
CA VAL A 130 -6.88 9.66 1.02
C VAL A 130 -5.85 10.34 1.90
N ASN A 131 -4.89 10.97 1.26
CA ASN A 131 -3.84 11.74 1.92
C ASN A 131 -3.88 13.18 1.41
N ALA A 132 -3.53 14.13 2.26
CA ALA A 132 -3.40 15.53 1.87
C ALA A 132 -2.18 16.18 2.53
N TYR A 133 -1.73 17.26 1.93
CA TYR A 133 -0.67 18.07 2.50
C TYR A 133 -0.94 19.56 2.29
N LEU A 134 -0.43 20.35 3.19
CA LEU A 134 -0.34 21.80 3.08
C LEU A 134 1.10 22.23 3.40
N LYS A 135 1.67 23.07 2.57
CA LYS A 135 3.03 23.59 2.70
C LYS A 135 3.01 25.11 2.72
N TYR A 136 3.80 25.70 3.62
CA TYR A 136 4.03 27.13 3.72
C TYR A 136 5.52 27.43 3.60
N ASP A 137 5.93 28.17 2.59
CA ASP A 137 7.29 28.68 2.41
C ASP A 137 7.35 30.13 2.91
N HIS A 138 7.88 30.33 4.12
CA HIS A 138 8.03 31.67 4.71
C HIS A 138 9.00 32.51 3.88
N ASN A 139 10.15 31.89 3.56
CA ASN A 139 11.19 32.46 2.69
C ASN A 139 11.97 31.30 2.00
N LYS A 140 13.10 31.61 1.32
CA LYS A 140 13.90 30.59 0.63
C LYS A 140 14.52 29.56 1.56
N GLN A 141 14.67 29.87 2.84
CA GLN A 141 15.36 29.03 3.83
C GLN A 141 14.36 28.31 4.76
N LEU A 142 13.29 28.97 5.16
CA LEU A 142 12.35 28.46 6.18
C LEU A 142 11.01 28.11 5.56
N GLY A 143 10.57 26.90 5.80
CA GLY A 143 9.24 26.40 5.46
C GLY A 143 8.62 25.57 6.58
N ALA A 144 7.31 25.37 6.51
CA ALA A 144 6.55 24.49 7.37
C ALA A 144 5.61 23.62 6.53
N PHE A 145 5.22 22.47 7.05
CA PHE A 145 4.26 21.60 6.38
C PHE A 145 3.33 20.92 7.39
N LEU A 146 2.13 20.62 6.91
CA LEU A 146 1.16 19.75 7.53
C LEU A 146 0.87 18.59 6.56
N ARG A 147 0.90 17.35 7.05
CA ARG A 147 0.46 16.16 6.29
C ARG A 147 -0.64 15.45 7.06
N LEU A 148 -1.64 15.03 6.34
CA LEU A 148 -2.77 14.25 6.83
C LEU A 148 -2.76 12.94 6.04
N ASN A 149 -2.64 11.81 6.74
CA ASN A 149 -2.66 10.49 6.12
C ASN A 149 -3.90 9.74 6.59
N ASN A 150 -4.41 8.89 5.70
CA ASN A 150 -5.63 8.11 5.92
C ASN A 150 -6.78 8.99 6.46
N ILE A 151 -7.12 10.04 5.71
CA ILE A 151 -8.16 11.04 6.11
C ILE A 151 -9.53 10.36 6.25
N ALA A 152 -9.80 9.34 5.43
CA ALA A 152 -11.03 8.55 5.52
C ALA A 152 -11.07 7.64 6.75
N ASN A 153 -9.98 7.58 7.52
CA ASN A 153 -9.83 6.74 8.72
C ASN A 153 -10.25 5.28 8.47
N GLN A 154 -9.95 4.77 7.29
CA GLN A 154 -10.25 3.38 6.97
C GLN A 154 -9.29 2.43 7.66
N SER A 155 -9.83 1.34 8.21
CA SER A 155 -9.04 0.22 8.70
C SER A 155 -8.96 -0.81 7.58
N TYR A 156 -7.81 -0.93 6.96
CA TYR A 156 -7.53 -1.94 5.92
C TYR A 156 -6.23 -2.67 6.23
N GLN A 157 -6.06 -3.83 5.65
CA GLN A 157 -4.85 -4.64 5.81
C GLN A 157 -4.03 -4.61 4.52
N ARG A 158 -2.74 -4.33 4.62
CA ARG A 158 -1.81 -4.48 3.50
C ARG A 158 -1.38 -5.93 3.32
N TRP A 159 -1.24 -6.62 4.44
CA TRP A 159 -0.95 -8.04 4.57
C TRP A 159 -1.92 -8.61 5.58
N LEU A 160 -2.24 -9.88 5.47
CA LEU A 160 -3.11 -10.56 6.42
C LEU A 160 -2.62 -10.31 7.85
N ASN A 161 -3.53 -9.91 8.74
CA ASN A 161 -3.27 -9.57 10.16
C ASN A 161 -2.37 -8.34 10.39
N HIS A 162 -2.08 -7.55 9.36
CA HIS A 162 -1.28 -6.33 9.47
C HIS A 162 -2.11 -5.10 9.07
N PRO A 163 -2.99 -4.63 9.96
CA PRO A 163 -3.80 -3.44 9.71
C PRO A 163 -2.91 -2.19 9.67
N VAL A 164 -3.32 -1.24 8.84
CA VAL A 164 -2.67 0.07 8.80
C VAL A 164 -3.10 0.92 9.99
N THR A 165 -2.26 1.89 10.33
CA THR A 165 -2.61 2.93 11.29
C THR A 165 -3.74 3.80 10.71
N GLY A 166 -4.75 4.11 11.51
CA GLY A 166 -5.84 5.00 11.14
C GLY A 166 -5.37 6.44 10.80
N PHE A 167 -6.23 7.40 10.95
CA PHE A 167 -5.91 8.80 10.64
C PHE A 167 -4.65 9.30 11.36
N GLN A 168 -3.76 9.93 10.61
CA GLN A 168 -2.48 10.47 11.13
C GLN A 168 -2.31 11.93 10.72
N VAL A 169 -1.74 12.71 11.63
CA VAL A 169 -1.33 14.10 11.41
C VAL A 169 0.16 14.23 11.66
N LEU A 170 0.86 14.81 10.71
CA LEU A 170 2.28 15.16 10.83
C LEU A 170 2.48 16.64 10.55
N LEU A 171 3.01 17.36 11.52
CA LEU A 171 3.43 18.76 11.40
C LEU A 171 4.95 18.85 11.49
N GLY A 172 5.55 19.66 10.61
CA GLY A 172 6.99 19.84 10.61
C GLY A 172 7.44 21.17 10.03
N ALA A 173 8.70 21.49 10.25
CA ALA A 173 9.37 22.64 9.64
C ALA A 173 10.66 22.19 8.94
N THR A 174 11.05 22.93 7.91
CA THR A 174 12.31 22.75 7.17
C THR A 174 13.12 24.01 7.21
N TYR A 175 14.43 23.89 7.44
CA TYR A 175 15.36 24.99 7.34
C TYR A 175 16.55 24.59 6.44
N LYS A 176 16.86 25.44 5.46
CA LYS A 176 18.02 25.26 4.57
C LYS A 176 19.14 26.18 5.03
N PHE A 177 20.28 25.59 5.33
CA PHE A 177 21.48 26.32 5.65
C PHE A 177 22.19 26.68 4.34
N ASP A 178 22.53 27.96 4.15
CA ASP A 178 23.43 28.41 3.09
C ASP A 178 24.85 28.46 3.67
N PHE A 179 25.73 27.63 3.13
CA PHE A 179 27.18 27.61 3.47
C PHE A 179 27.96 28.31 2.39
#